data_369842fc4bdf18b5fbaa39839f19b6fe
#
_entry.id   369842fc4bdf18b5fbaa39839f19b6fe
#
_cell.length_a   1.000
_cell.length_b   1.000
_cell.length_c   1.000
_cell.angle_alpha   90.00
_cell.angle_beta   90.00
_cell.angle_gamma   90.00
#
_symmetry.space_group_name_H-M   'P 1'
#
loop_
_entity.id
_entity.type
_entity.pdbx_description
1 polymer ?
#
loop_
_entity_poly.entity_id
_entity_poly.type
_entity_poly.pdbx_seq_one_letter_code
_entity_poly.pdbx_strand_id
1 'polypeptide(L)'
;MTTFIDDNRRYLTWLAYLAAAVVLALWLAPLIGSKNPARWVQTTITGVLVGGIYSLIALGIVVINKASGVFNFAHGGMMLLGGLIFYSFFSSGQVSPLAAGALATITVLLALTMTSWRDLLKPRQAIIGLAAIIALTAVMSINGQELKLARAMAGAATGAVLLGLVIERFTIRPLIGQPLFAMVLMTLAIGRLLQGFTQLTWGSVELPLQVFTNPDGTGFTTIKLTDLQETLGGVVIIKPELLIAFALALASYVGFVLFFQFTNVGLAMRATAENQRLAQSIGLRVRGILAIAWAIAALLATIGGVLQGGVTNLSSNLPLLAL
;
A
#
# COMPACT_ATOMS: atom_id res chain seq x y z
N MET A 1 45.82 6.96 -1.04
CA MET A 1 45.04 5.97 -1.81
C MET A 1 44.19 5.07 -0.92
N THR A 2 44.61 4.73 0.27
CA THR A 2 43.89 3.91 1.28
C THR A 2 42.65 4.62 1.85
N THR A 3 42.69 5.92 2.10
CA THR A 3 41.58 6.71 2.67
C THR A 3 40.38 6.84 1.72
N PHE A 4 40.62 6.93 0.41
CA PHE A 4 39.52 7.00 -0.60
C PHE A 4 38.74 5.69 -0.69
N ILE A 5 39.40 4.55 -0.50
CA ILE A 5 38.76 3.22 -0.53
C ILE A 5 37.91 3.00 0.73
N ASP A 6 38.36 3.47 1.89
CA ASP A 6 37.62 3.31 3.16
C ASP A 6 36.37 4.20 3.21
N ASP A 7 36.44 5.45 2.75
CA ASP A 7 35.29 6.37 2.71
C ASP A 7 34.22 5.93 1.70
N ASN A 8 34.62 5.27 0.60
CA ASN A 8 33.71 4.81 -0.44
C ASN A 8 33.42 3.31 -0.41
N ARG A 9 33.84 2.59 0.63
CA ARG A 9 33.72 1.13 0.72
C ARG A 9 32.28 0.64 0.53
N ARG A 10 31.30 1.36 1.05
CA ARG A 10 29.87 1.03 0.83
C ARG A 10 29.45 1.16 -0.63
N TYR A 11 29.83 2.21 -1.30
CA TYR A 11 29.50 2.43 -2.72
C TYR A 11 30.23 1.41 -3.61
N LEU A 12 31.48 1.11 -3.32
CA LEU A 12 32.26 0.10 -4.03
C LEU A 12 31.68 -1.31 -3.87
N THR A 13 31.20 -1.65 -2.68
CA THR A 13 30.52 -2.94 -2.45
C THR A 13 29.21 -3.03 -3.22
N TRP A 14 28.39 -1.97 -3.23
CA TRP A 14 27.16 -1.94 -4.02
C TRP A 14 27.42 -2.02 -5.53
N LEU A 15 28.44 -1.31 -6.02
CA LEU A 15 28.88 -1.40 -7.43
C LEU A 15 29.38 -2.80 -7.77
N ALA A 16 30.11 -3.45 -6.87
CA ALA A 16 30.56 -4.82 -7.05
C ALA A 16 29.40 -5.81 -7.10
N TYR A 17 28.38 -5.66 -6.22
CA TYR A 17 27.16 -6.49 -6.27
C TYR A 17 26.36 -6.25 -7.54
N LEU A 18 26.24 -5.01 -7.99
CA LEU A 18 25.54 -4.66 -9.22
C LEU A 18 26.27 -5.22 -10.43
N ALA A 19 27.60 -5.10 -10.48
CA ALA A 19 28.43 -5.70 -11.53
C ALA A 19 28.31 -7.24 -11.53
N ALA A 20 28.39 -7.88 -10.36
CA ALA A 20 28.20 -9.32 -10.23
C ALA A 20 26.80 -9.78 -10.68
N ALA A 21 25.75 -9.02 -10.35
CA ALA A 21 24.39 -9.30 -10.79
C ALA A 21 24.24 -9.16 -12.31
N VAL A 22 24.86 -8.14 -12.91
CA VAL A 22 24.88 -7.95 -14.37
C VAL A 22 25.65 -9.09 -15.06
N VAL A 23 26.81 -9.46 -14.55
CA VAL A 23 27.61 -10.58 -15.10
C VAL A 23 26.83 -11.90 -14.98
N LEU A 24 26.20 -12.15 -13.84
CA LEU A 24 25.37 -13.34 -13.63
C LEU A 24 24.17 -13.35 -14.59
N ALA A 25 23.51 -12.22 -14.78
CA ALA A 25 22.40 -12.08 -15.73
C ALA A 25 22.84 -12.34 -17.17
N LEU A 26 23.98 -11.78 -17.59
CA LEU A 26 24.56 -12.02 -18.91
C LEU A 26 25.00 -13.46 -19.10
N TRP A 27 25.50 -14.11 -18.05
CA TRP A 27 25.91 -15.52 -18.08
C TRP A 27 24.71 -16.47 -18.12
N LEU A 28 23.63 -16.15 -17.41
CA LEU A 28 22.38 -16.93 -17.41
C LEU A 28 21.56 -16.71 -18.70
N ALA A 29 21.75 -15.57 -19.38
CA ALA A 29 21.00 -15.22 -20.59
C ALA A 29 21.00 -16.33 -21.67
N PRO A 30 22.13 -16.96 -22.04
CA PRO A 30 22.15 -18.04 -23.02
C PRO A 30 21.49 -19.33 -22.52
N LEU A 31 21.50 -19.58 -21.17
CA LEU A 31 20.93 -20.78 -20.56
C LEU A 31 19.40 -20.76 -20.55
N ILE A 32 18.79 -19.59 -20.52
CA ILE A 32 17.33 -19.39 -20.50
C ILE A 32 16.71 -19.53 -21.92
N GLY A 33 17.53 -19.78 -22.94
CA GLY A 33 17.07 -20.30 -24.24
C GLY A 33 16.37 -19.31 -25.18
N SER A 34 16.28 -18.02 -24.83
CA SER A 34 15.67 -17.03 -25.70
C SER A 34 16.76 -16.32 -26.52
N LYS A 35 16.89 -16.69 -27.78
CA LYS A 35 17.75 -16.00 -28.76
C LYS A 35 17.16 -14.67 -29.25
N ASN A 36 15.99 -14.26 -28.74
CA ASN A 36 15.31 -13.06 -29.20
C ASN A 36 15.54 -11.88 -28.23
N PRO A 37 16.36 -10.86 -28.59
CA PRO A 37 16.63 -9.70 -27.75
C PRO A 37 15.38 -8.93 -27.34
N ALA A 38 14.34 -8.88 -28.17
CA ALA A 38 13.08 -8.22 -27.86
C ALA A 38 12.41 -8.82 -26.61
N ARG A 39 12.48 -10.14 -26.39
CA ARG A 39 11.94 -10.79 -25.20
C ARG A 39 12.68 -10.36 -23.93
N TRP A 40 14.00 -10.20 -23.99
CA TRP A 40 14.79 -9.72 -22.85
C TRP A 40 14.40 -8.31 -22.47
N VAL A 41 14.33 -7.40 -23.46
CA VAL A 41 13.89 -6.02 -23.25
C VAL A 41 12.45 -5.99 -22.69
N GLN A 42 11.55 -6.75 -23.28
CA GLN A 42 10.16 -6.87 -22.82
C GLN A 42 10.08 -7.32 -21.35
N THR A 43 10.81 -8.40 -21.01
CA THR A 43 10.78 -8.96 -19.64
C THR A 43 11.38 -7.98 -18.63
N THR A 44 12.48 -7.30 -19.00
CA THR A 44 13.12 -6.30 -18.13
C THR A 44 12.20 -5.12 -17.87
N ILE A 45 11.60 -4.55 -18.91
CA ILE A 45 10.64 -3.43 -18.76
C ILE A 45 9.47 -3.87 -17.89
N THR A 46 8.85 -5.01 -18.19
CA THR A 46 7.73 -5.52 -17.39
C THR A 46 8.14 -5.77 -15.93
N GLY A 47 9.32 -6.36 -15.72
CA GLY A 47 9.87 -6.61 -14.38
C GLY A 47 10.09 -5.33 -13.57
N VAL A 48 10.62 -4.27 -14.19
CA VAL A 48 10.80 -2.96 -13.54
C VAL A 48 9.46 -2.36 -13.16
N LEU A 49 8.48 -2.38 -14.08
CA LEU A 49 7.15 -1.80 -13.85
C LEU A 49 6.40 -2.53 -12.73
N VAL A 50 6.41 -3.85 -12.74
CA VAL A 50 5.81 -4.68 -11.68
C VAL A 50 6.58 -4.52 -10.36
N GLY A 51 7.91 -4.45 -10.42
CA GLY A 51 8.77 -4.21 -9.27
C GLY A 51 8.45 -2.91 -8.53
N GLY A 52 7.99 -1.87 -9.24
CA GLY A 52 7.51 -0.63 -8.63
C GLY A 52 6.28 -0.85 -7.73
N ILE A 53 5.34 -1.69 -8.15
CA ILE A 53 4.17 -2.04 -7.32
C ILE A 53 4.63 -2.81 -6.08
N TYR A 54 5.51 -3.79 -6.24
CA TYR A 54 6.05 -4.55 -5.11
C TYR A 54 6.87 -3.69 -4.14
N SER A 55 7.57 -2.67 -4.64
CA SER A 55 8.29 -1.73 -3.77
C SER A 55 7.34 -0.92 -2.89
N LEU A 56 6.16 -0.56 -3.41
CA LEU A 56 5.11 0.11 -2.63
C LEU A 56 4.54 -0.81 -1.54
N ILE A 57 4.33 -2.09 -1.86
CA ILE A 57 3.87 -3.09 -0.89
C ILE A 57 4.91 -3.25 0.24
N ALA A 58 6.18 -3.42 -0.13
CA ALA A 58 7.27 -3.52 0.82
C ALA A 58 7.39 -2.27 1.70
N LEU A 59 7.15 -1.07 1.13
CA LEU A 59 7.15 0.18 1.87
C LEU A 59 6.12 0.16 3.01
N GLY A 60 4.91 -0.32 2.77
CA GLY A 60 3.87 -0.43 3.81
C GLY A 60 4.31 -1.31 4.99
N ILE A 61 5.00 -2.42 4.73
CA ILE A 61 5.58 -3.28 5.77
C ILE A 61 6.68 -2.53 6.54
N VAL A 62 7.56 -1.84 5.82
CA VAL A 62 8.66 -1.07 6.41
C VAL A 62 8.15 0.05 7.30
N VAL A 63 7.05 0.73 6.94
CA VAL A 63 6.42 1.80 7.74
C VAL A 63 6.07 1.30 9.14
N ILE A 64 5.36 0.15 9.23
CA ILE A 64 4.99 -0.43 10.51
C ILE A 64 6.22 -0.87 11.30
N ASN A 65 7.14 -1.56 10.64
CA ASN A 65 8.37 -2.00 11.29
C ASN A 65 9.18 -0.81 11.85
N LYS A 66 9.32 0.26 11.07
CA LYS A 66 10.01 1.49 11.49
C LYS A 66 9.28 2.27 12.58
N ALA A 67 7.97 2.13 12.73
CA ALA A 67 7.21 2.84 13.76
C ALA A 67 7.02 2.02 15.05
N SER A 68 6.93 0.69 14.94
CA SER A 68 6.56 -0.19 16.06
C SER A 68 7.61 -1.25 16.40
N GLY A 69 8.60 -1.47 15.55
CA GLY A 69 9.55 -2.58 15.66
C GLY A 69 8.96 -3.95 15.30
N VAL A 70 7.72 -4.00 14.83
CA VAL A 70 6.99 -5.26 14.55
C VAL A 70 6.88 -5.49 13.05
N PHE A 71 7.13 -6.71 12.59
CA PHE A 71 6.80 -7.13 11.23
C PHE A 71 5.29 -7.40 11.12
N ASN A 72 4.64 -6.75 10.16
CA ASN A 72 3.21 -6.91 9.91
C ASN A 72 2.93 -7.97 8.84
N PHE A 73 2.72 -9.20 9.26
CA PHE A 73 2.32 -10.28 8.34
C PHE A 73 0.86 -10.22 7.90
N ALA A 74 0.05 -9.33 8.50
CA ALA A 74 -1.31 -9.08 8.02
C ALA A 74 -1.36 -8.16 6.79
N HIS A 75 -0.21 -7.62 6.33
CA HIS A 75 -0.16 -6.61 5.27
C HIS A 75 -0.85 -7.09 3.97
N GLY A 76 -0.62 -8.33 3.56
CA GLY A 76 -1.30 -8.92 2.41
C GLY A 76 -2.83 -9.02 2.58
N GLY A 77 -3.30 -9.38 3.78
CA GLY A 77 -4.74 -9.36 4.09
C GLY A 77 -5.33 -7.96 4.04
N MET A 78 -4.57 -6.94 4.50
CA MET A 78 -4.96 -5.53 4.40
C MET A 78 -5.02 -5.06 2.94
N MET A 79 -4.08 -5.51 2.08
CA MET A 79 -4.10 -5.25 0.64
C MET A 79 -5.36 -5.79 -0.03
N LEU A 80 -5.67 -7.06 0.21
CA LEU A 80 -6.84 -7.71 -0.37
C LEU A 80 -8.13 -7.02 0.10
N LEU A 81 -8.30 -6.81 1.39
CA LEU A 81 -9.50 -6.16 1.92
C LEU A 81 -9.64 -4.72 1.40
N GLY A 82 -8.54 -3.95 1.37
CA GLY A 82 -8.54 -2.59 0.82
C GLY A 82 -8.92 -2.55 -0.66
N GLY A 83 -8.37 -3.47 -1.47
CA GLY A 83 -8.73 -3.64 -2.87
C GLY A 83 -10.20 -4.04 -3.07
N LEU A 84 -10.73 -4.93 -2.23
CA LEU A 84 -12.13 -5.35 -2.27
C LEU A 84 -13.10 -4.26 -1.82
N ILE A 85 -12.74 -3.45 -0.83
CA ILE A 85 -13.52 -2.24 -0.46
C ILE A 85 -13.54 -1.28 -1.65
N PHE A 86 -12.39 -1.02 -2.28
CA PHE A 86 -12.32 -0.21 -3.49
C PHE A 86 -13.23 -0.77 -4.58
N TYR A 87 -13.14 -2.07 -4.86
CA TYR A 87 -13.96 -2.76 -5.84
C TYR A 87 -15.46 -2.58 -5.55
N SER A 88 -15.88 -2.72 -4.30
CA SER A 88 -17.27 -2.56 -3.91
C SER A 88 -17.81 -1.16 -4.23
N PHE A 89 -17.04 -0.12 -3.89
CA PHE A 89 -17.41 1.26 -4.21
C PHE A 89 -17.32 1.59 -5.71
N PHE A 90 -16.37 0.96 -6.42
CA PHE A 90 -16.15 1.19 -7.84
C PHE A 90 -17.21 0.52 -8.72
N SER A 91 -17.54 -0.74 -8.40
CA SER A 91 -18.45 -1.57 -9.22
C SER A 91 -19.91 -1.36 -8.87
N SER A 92 -20.24 -0.81 -7.71
CA SER A 92 -21.62 -0.53 -7.30
C SER A 92 -22.20 0.60 -8.13
N GLY A 93 -23.37 0.40 -8.72
CA GLY A 93 -24.12 1.45 -9.42
C GLY A 93 -24.56 2.56 -8.46
N GLN A 94 -24.99 2.17 -7.26
CA GLN A 94 -25.38 3.08 -6.17
C GLN A 94 -24.80 2.60 -4.85
N VAL A 95 -24.30 3.53 -4.06
CA VAL A 95 -23.83 3.28 -2.70
C VAL A 95 -24.85 3.84 -1.72
N SER A 96 -25.30 3.02 -0.77
CA SER A 96 -26.20 3.47 0.28
C SER A 96 -25.58 4.55 1.14
N PRO A 97 -26.17 5.77 1.25
CA PRO A 97 -25.65 6.83 2.13
C PRO A 97 -25.55 6.39 3.58
N LEU A 98 -26.40 5.46 4.02
CA LEU A 98 -26.37 4.92 5.37
C LEU A 98 -25.11 4.06 5.59
N ALA A 99 -24.76 3.19 4.64
CA ALA A 99 -23.54 2.38 4.73
C ALA A 99 -22.28 3.25 4.66
N ALA A 100 -22.24 4.22 3.74
CA ALA A 100 -21.16 5.20 3.63
C ALA A 100 -21.01 6.03 4.90
N GLY A 101 -22.15 6.51 5.47
CA GLY A 101 -22.19 7.27 6.71
C GLY A 101 -21.75 6.45 7.92
N ALA A 102 -22.13 5.18 8.01
CA ALA A 102 -21.67 4.28 9.06
C ALA A 102 -20.16 4.08 9.01
N LEU A 103 -19.60 3.79 7.81
CA LEU A 103 -18.16 3.66 7.61
C LEU A 103 -17.42 4.93 8.01
N ALA A 104 -17.87 6.11 7.52
CA ALA A 104 -17.28 7.39 7.85
C ALA A 104 -17.34 7.67 9.36
N THR A 105 -18.49 7.43 9.98
CA THR A 105 -18.70 7.69 11.41
C THR A 105 -17.78 6.86 12.27
N ILE A 106 -17.72 5.55 12.06
CA ILE A 106 -16.85 4.65 12.82
C ILE A 106 -15.38 5.04 12.65
N THR A 107 -14.96 5.33 11.42
CA THR A 107 -13.57 5.73 11.11
C THR A 107 -13.19 7.03 11.81
N VAL A 108 -14.05 8.06 11.71
CA VAL A 108 -13.78 9.38 12.31
C VAL A 108 -13.80 9.29 13.84
N LEU A 109 -14.74 8.56 14.43
CA LEU A 109 -14.79 8.36 15.89
C LEU A 109 -13.52 7.66 16.40
N LEU A 110 -13.05 6.60 15.72
CA LEU A 110 -11.79 5.94 16.07
C LEU A 110 -10.60 6.88 15.90
N ALA A 111 -10.56 7.65 14.82
CA ALA A 111 -9.50 8.62 14.57
C ALA A 111 -9.45 9.72 15.65
N LEU A 112 -10.57 10.32 16.02
CA LEU A 112 -10.65 11.33 17.07
C LEU A 112 -10.27 10.80 18.46
N THR A 113 -10.53 9.52 18.70
CA THR A 113 -10.22 8.88 19.99
C THR A 113 -8.86 8.18 20.05
N MET A 114 -7.97 8.42 19.05
CA MET A 114 -6.63 7.80 19.00
C MET A 114 -5.86 7.95 20.31
N THR A 115 -5.90 9.13 20.91
CA THR A 115 -5.15 9.48 22.12
C THR A 115 -6.00 9.32 23.38
N SER A 116 -7.21 9.85 23.37
CA SER A 116 -8.14 9.81 24.50
C SER A 116 -9.59 9.93 24.02
N TRP A 117 -10.50 9.16 24.63
CA TRP A 117 -11.94 9.29 24.37
C TRP A 117 -12.50 10.66 24.76
N ARG A 118 -11.84 11.37 25.72
CA ARG A 118 -12.19 12.72 26.15
C ARG A 118 -12.03 13.76 25.04
N ASP A 119 -11.28 13.44 24.00
CA ASP A 119 -11.08 14.34 22.86
C ASP A 119 -12.39 14.57 22.10
N LEU A 120 -13.34 13.63 22.13
CA LEU A 120 -14.69 13.81 21.58
C LEU A 120 -15.49 14.91 22.28
N LEU A 121 -15.21 15.19 23.55
CA LEU A 121 -15.92 16.21 24.32
C LEU A 121 -15.44 17.64 24.01
N LYS A 122 -14.36 17.80 23.26
CA LYS A 122 -13.85 19.10 22.84
C LYS A 122 -14.67 19.62 21.67
N PRO A 123 -15.36 20.79 21.80
CA PRO A 123 -16.30 21.28 20.78
C PRO A 123 -15.65 21.42 19.40
N ARG A 124 -14.40 21.89 19.36
CA ARG A 124 -13.64 22.01 18.09
C ARG A 124 -13.46 20.66 17.40
N GLN A 125 -13.13 19.62 18.14
CA GLN A 125 -12.91 18.27 17.57
C GLN A 125 -14.24 17.63 17.15
N ALA A 126 -15.30 17.84 17.90
CA ALA A 126 -16.64 17.38 17.54
C ALA A 126 -17.12 18.02 16.23
N ILE A 127 -16.91 19.34 16.05
CA ILE A 127 -17.27 20.06 14.82
C ILE A 127 -16.44 19.52 13.64
N ILE A 128 -15.12 19.39 13.80
CA ILE A 128 -14.25 18.84 12.75
C ILE A 128 -14.65 17.41 12.38
N GLY A 129 -14.95 16.59 13.38
CA GLY A 129 -15.40 15.22 13.18
C GLY A 129 -16.72 15.15 12.42
N LEU A 130 -17.71 15.96 12.81
CA LEU A 130 -18.99 16.02 12.13
C LEU A 130 -18.84 16.47 10.67
N ALA A 131 -18.05 17.52 10.43
CA ALA A 131 -17.76 18.00 9.09
C ALA A 131 -17.06 16.92 8.24
N ALA A 132 -16.12 16.18 8.81
CA ALA A 132 -15.44 15.08 8.14
C ALA A 132 -16.40 13.91 7.80
N ILE A 133 -17.30 13.55 8.74
CA ILE A 133 -18.32 12.51 8.50
C ILE A 133 -19.22 12.93 7.34
N ILE A 134 -19.74 14.16 7.36
CA ILE A 134 -20.61 14.67 6.30
C ILE A 134 -19.88 14.68 4.95
N ALA A 135 -18.66 15.22 4.89
CA ALA A 135 -17.88 15.30 3.67
C ALA A 135 -17.55 13.91 3.09
N LEU A 136 -17.07 12.97 3.94
CA LEU A 136 -16.78 11.61 3.51
C LEU A 136 -18.03 10.89 3.03
N THR A 137 -19.13 10.98 3.78
CA THR A 137 -20.42 10.39 3.39
C THR A 137 -20.90 10.95 2.07
N ALA A 138 -20.85 12.27 1.88
CA ALA A 138 -21.24 12.91 0.65
C ALA A 138 -20.42 12.39 -0.55
N VAL A 139 -19.09 12.36 -0.44
CA VAL A 139 -18.20 11.89 -1.53
C VAL A 139 -18.43 10.41 -1.81
N MET A 140 -18.56 9.56 -0.78
CA MET A 140 -18.77 8.12 -0.94
C MET A 140 -20.16 7.77 -1.50
N SER A 141 -21.15 8.66 -1.34
CA SER A 141 -22.53 8.45 -1.81
C SER A 141 -22.80 9.10 -3.17
N ILE A 142 -21.80 9.69 -3.81
CA ILE A 142 -21.96 10.28 -5.13
C ILE A 142 -22.36 9.16 -6.12
N ASN A 143 -23.52 9.33 -6.74
CA ASN A 143 -24.01 8.44 -7.78
C ASN A 143 -23.68 9.06 -9.16
N GLY A 144 -22.91 8.37 -9.96
CA GLY A 144 -22.52 8.81 -11.30
C GLY A 144 -21.30 8.04 -11.80
N GLN A 145 -21.31 7.72 -13.09
CA GLN A 145 -20.20 6.98 -13.71
C GLN A 145 -18.91 7.81 -13.76
N GLU A 146 -19.03 9.13 -13.96
CA GLU A 146 -17.88 10.02 -14.06
C GLU A 146 -17.08 10.14 -12.75
N LEU A 147 -17.76 10.05 -11.59
CA LEU A 147 -17.15 10.19 -10.28
C LEU A 147 -16.96 8.86 -9.52
N LYS A 148 -17.20 7.72 -10.20
CA LYS A 148 -17.04 6.39 -9.60
C LYS A 148 -15.65 6.16 -9.02
N LEU A 149 -14.60 6.70 -9.67
CA LEU A 149 -13.22 6.60 -9.19
C LEU A 149 -13.01 7.40 -7.89
N ALA A 150 -13.48 8.64 -7.82
CA ALA A 150 -13.38 9.46 -6.62
C ALA A 150 -14.13 8.83 -5.44
N ARG A 151 -15.34 8.33 -5.68
CA ARG A 151 -16.14 7.57 -4.70
C ARG A 151 -15.37 6.35 -4.19
N ALA A 152 -14.81 5.54 -5.10
CA ALA A 152 -14.06 4.33 -4.76
C ALA A 152 -12.78 4.65 -3.97
N MET A 153 -12.05 5.69 -4.36
CA MET A 153 -10.87 6.16 -3.63
C MET A 153 -11.22 6.62 -2.21
N ALA A 154 -12.30 7.41 -2.07
CA ALA A 154 -12.76 7.85 -0.76
C ALA A 154 -13.20 6.68 0.14
N GLY A 155 -13.97 5.74 -0.40
CA GLY A 155 -14.41 4.53 0.32
C GLY A 155 -13.23 3.65 0.74
N ALA A 156 -12.32 3.38 -0.18
CA ALA A 156 -11.13 2.59 0.08
C ALA A 156 -10.20 3.26 1.10
N ALA A 157 -9.95 4.56 0.97
CA ALA A 157 -9.13 5.30 1.93
C ALA A 157 -9.76 5.31 3.33
N THR A 158 -11.09 5.55 3.42
CA THR A 158 -11.81 5.51 4.69
C THR A 158 -11.77 4.12 5.32
N GLY A 159 -12.01 3.06 4.53
CA GLY A 159 -11.92 1.67 4.97
C GLY A 159 -10.50 1.27 5.38
N ALA A 160 -9.49 1.72 4.65
CA ALA A 160 -8.09 1.48 4.99
C ALA A 160 -7.71 2.12 6.34
N VAL A 161 -8.08 3.38 6.54
CA VAL A 161 -7.83 4.08 7.82
C VAL A 161 -8.56 3.36 8.96
N LEU A 162 -9.83 2.99 8.75
CA LEU A 162 -10.58 2.20 9.72
C LEU A 162 -9.84 0.92 10.09
N LEU A 163 -9.42 0.14 9.09
CA LEU A 163 -8.73 -1.13 9.28
C LEU A 163 -7.43 -0.95 10.07
N GLY A 164 -6.61 0.03 9.69
CA GLY A 164 -5.36 0.34 10.40
C GLY A 164 -5.59 0.71 11.85
N LEU A 165 -6.59 1.55 12.13
CA LEU A 165 -6.95 1.98 13.49
C LEU A 165 -7.53 0.84 14.33
N VAL A 166 -8.37 -0.02 13.73
CA VAL A 166 -8.93 -1.19 14.41
C VAL A 166 -7.82 -2.16 14.80
N ILE A 167 -6.94 -2.50 13.88
CA ILE A 167 -5.82 -3.40 14.16
C ILE A 167 -4.92 -2.81 15.25
N GLU A 168 -4.54 -1.55 15.13
CA GLU A 168 -3.70 -0.89 16.14
C GLU A 168 -4.36 -0.89 17.50
N ARG A 169 -5.61 -0.43 17.60
CA ARG A 169 -6.28 -0.19 18.88
C ARG A 169 -6.64 -1.46 19.62
N PHE A 170 -7.19 -2.45 18.92
CA PHE A 170 -7.75 -3.65 19.53
C PHE A 170 -6.79 -4.83 19.58
N THR A 171 -5.73 -4.80 18.73
CA THR A 171 -4.84 -5.94 18.60
C THR A 171 -3.40 -5.61 19.01
N ILE A 172 -2.81 -4.56 18.43
CA ILE A 172 -1.39 -4.25 18.65
C ILE A 172 -1.17 -3.49 19.95
N ARG A 173 -2.04 -2.49 20.22
CA ARG A 173 -1.90 -1.66 21.42
C ARG A 173 -1.91 -2.46 22.73
N PRO A 174 -2.76 -3.49 22.93
CA PRO A 174 -2.72 -4.34 24.13
C PRO A 174 -1.44 -5.18 24.26
N LEU A 175 -0.74 -5.41 23.14
CA LEU A 175 0.48 -6.19 23.11
C LEU A 175 1.77 -5.35 23.26
N ILE A 176 1.63 -4.04 23.44
CA ILE A 176 2.80 -3.18 23.69
C ILE A 176 3.47 -3.60 24.99
N GLY A 177 4.77 -3.91 24.93
CA GLY A 177 5.54 -4.40 26.08
C GLY A 177 5.60 -5.93 26.21
N GLN A 178 4.83 -6.66 25.39
CA GLN A 178 4.93 -8.11 25.28
C GLN A 178 6.11 -8.53 24.38
N PRO A 179 6.57 -9.79 24.45
CA PRO A 179 7.62 -10.29 23.56
C PRO A 179 7.27 -10.09 22.08
N LEU A 180 8.27 -9.74 21.28
CA LEU A 180 8.12 -9.50 19.83
C LEU A 180 7.41 -10.66 19.12
N PHE A 181 7.69 -11.89 19.54
CA PHE A 181 7.08 -13.09 18.98
C PHE A 181 5.55 -13.11 19.12
N ALA A 182 5.00 -12.65 20.24
CA ALA A 182 3.55 -12.55 20.43
C ALA A 182 2.90 -11.57 19.44
N MET A 183 3.56 -10.43 19.17
CA MET A 183 3.09 -9.45 18.20
C MET A 183 3.13 -10.01 16.77
N VAL A 184 4.18 -10.75 16.42
CA VAL A 184 4.32 -11.42 15.11
C VAL A 184 3.20 -12.45 14.91
N LEU A 185 2.99 -13.35 15.89
CA LEU A 185 1.91 -14.33 15.83
C LEU A 185 0.53 -13.69 15.70
N MET A 186 0.31 -12.57 16.40
CA MET A 186 -0.94 -11.83 16.31
C MET A 186 -1.16 -11.26 14.90
N THR A 187 -0.13 -10.69 14.25
CA THR A 187 -0.27 -10.19 12.87
C THR A 187 -0.54 -11.31 11.88
N LEU A 188 0.05 -12.50 12.06
CA LEU A 188 -0.29 -13.70 11.27
C LEU A 188 -1.75 -14.10 11.46
N ALA A 189 -2.24 -14.14 12.71
CA ALA A 189 -3.64 -14.47 13.01
C ALA A 189 -4.61 -13.47 12.38
N ILE A 190 -4.30 -12.14 12.46
CA ILE A 190 -5.07 -11.10 11.78
C ILE A 190 -5.09 -11.33 10.28
N GLY A 191 -3.94 -11.63 9.65
CA GLY A 191 -3.86 -11.91 8.23
C GLY A 191 -4.82 -13.05 7.81
N ARG A 192 -4.88 -14.13 8.58
CA ARG A 192 -5.83 -15.24 8.36
C ARG A 192 -7.28 -14.85 8.59
N LEU A 193 -7.54 -14.06 9.64
CA LEU A 193 -8.88 -13.53 9.92
C LEU A 193 -9.37 -12.65 8.77
N LEU A 194 -8.54 -11.73 8.29
CA LEU A 194 -8.88 -10.87 7.15
C LEU A 194 -9.15 -11.68 5.89
N GLN A 195 -8.33 -12.71 5.61
CA GLN A 195 -8.55 -13.61 4.48
C GLN A 195 -9.88 -14.37 4.60
N GLY A 196 -10.19 -14.93 5.76
CA GLY A 196 -11.47 -15.59 6.00
C GLY A 196 -12.65 -14.62 5.87
N PHE A 197 -12.53 -13.42 6.43
CA PHE A 197 -13.55 -12.38 6.32
C PHE A 197 -13.80 -11.97 4.85
N THR A 198 -12.74 -11.79 4.06
CA THR A 198 -12.89 -11.45 2.64
C THR A 198 -13.57 -12.56 1.85
N GLN A 199 -13.24 -13.84 2.14
CA GLN A 199 -13.87 -14.98 1.49
C GLN A 199 -15.36 -15.12 1.85
N LEU A 200 -15.73 -14.86 3.10
CA LEU A 200 -17.12 -14.88 3.54
C LEU A 200 -17.96 -13.76 2.90
N THR A 201 -17.36 -12.59 2.66
CA THR A 201 -18.09 -11.40 2.19
C THR A 201 -18.17 -11.33 0.67
N TRP A 202 -17.06 -11.62 -0.03
CA TRP A 202 -16.95 -11.51 -1.50
C TRP A 202 -16.82 -12.87 -2.21
N GLY A 203 -16.70 -13.97 -1.46
CA GLY A 203 -16.45 -15.30 -2.02
C GLY A 203 -14.96 -15.53 -2.32
N SER A 204 -14.68 -16.68 -2.96
CA SER A 204 -13.32 -17.10 -3.35
C SER A 204 -13.03 -16.92 -4.84
N VAL A 205 -13.97 -16.31 -5.59
CA VAL A 205 -13.85 -16.08 -7.04
C VAL A 205 -12.96 -14.88 -7.30
N GLU A 206 -12.18 -14.93 -8.37
CA GLU A 206 -11.42 -13.77 -8.84
C GLU A 206 -12.36 -12.67 -9.33
N LEU A 207 -12.17 -11.45 -8.80
CA LEU A 207 -12.96 -10.29 -9.17
C LEU A 207 -12.15 -9.40 -10.12
N PRO A 208 -12.60 -9.18 -11.35
CA PRO A 208 -11.90 -8.32 -12.31
C PRO A 208 -12.03 -6.86 -11.87
N LEU A 209 -10.90 -6.21 -11.62
CA LEU A 209 -10.87 -4.80 -11.25
C LEU A 209 -10.45 -3.95 -12.46
N GLN A 210 -11.42 -3.50 -13.24
CA GLN A 210 -11.20 -2.73 -14.47
C GLN A 210 -11.04 -1.23 -14.18
N VAL A 211 -9.98 -0.86 -13.45
CA VAL A 211 -9.66 0.56 -13.17
C VAL A 211 -8.96 1.22 -14.36
N PHE A 212 -8.15 0.44 -15.09
CA PHE A 212 -7.35 0.93 -16.21
C PHE A 212 -8.06 0.70 -17.54
N THR A 213 -9.22 1.36 -17.70
CA THR A 213 -10.01 1.29 -18.92
C THR A 213 -10.38 2.70 -19.38
N ASN A 214 -10.58 2.84 -20.67
CA ASN A 214 -11.15 4.05 -21.24
C ASN A 214 -12.60 4.26 -20.75
N PRO A 215 -13.19 5.46 -20.89
CA PRO A 215 -14.58 5.73 -20.51
C PRO A 215 -15.61 4.85 -21.23
N ASP A 216 -15.28 4.33 -22.41
CA ASP A 216 -16.08 3.40 -23.20
C ASP A 216 -15.99 1.93 -22.73
N GLY A 217 -15.21 1.66 -21.67
CA GLY A 217 -15.00 0.33 -21.13
C GLY A 217 -13.95 -0.50 -21.87
N THR A 218 -13.33 0.05 -22.91
CA THR A 218 -12.24 -0.62 -23.62
C THR A 218 -10.93 -0.50 -22.85
N GLY A 219 -10.05 -1.51 -22.91
CA GLY A 219 -8.70 -1.41 -22.37
C GLY A 219 -7.88 -0.35 -23.09
N PHE A 220 -6.88 0.22 -22.42
CA PHE A 220 -5.95 1.16 -23.04
C PHE A 220 -5.21 0.51 -24.23
N THR A 221 -5.02 1.28 -25.29
CA THR A 221 -4.25 0.81 -26.45
C THR A 221 -2.81 0.54 -26.03
N THR A 222 -2.32 -0.67 -26.32
CA THR A 222 -0.93 -1.05 -25.99
C THR A 222 0.07 -0.22 -26.78
N ILE A 223 1.11 0.23 -26.13
CA ILE A 223 2.23 0.96 -26.76
C ILE A 223 3.15 -0.08 -27.40
N LYS A 224 3.26 -0.06 -28.72
CA LYS A 224 4.16 -0.94 -29.48
C LYS A 224 5.37 -0.13 -29.91
N LEU A 225 6.55 -0.55 -29.48
CA LEU A 225 7.83 0.04 -29.91
C LEU A 225 8.26 -0.60 -31.23
N THR A 226 7.67 -0.15 -32.33
CA THR A 226 7.93 -0.68 -33.68
C THR A 226 9.31 -0.28 -34.20
N ASP A 227 9.81 0.89 -33.82
CA ASP A 227 11.11 1.42 -34.28
C ASP A 227 12.30 0.56 -33.81
N LEU A 228 12.11 -0.22 -32.75
CA LEU A 228 13.12 -1.16 -32.26
C LEU A 228 12.99 -2.57 -32.87
N GLN A 229 12.00 -2.81 -33.72
CA GLN A 229 11.72 -4.14 -34.26
C GLN A 229 12.87 -4.67 -35.14
N GLU A 230 13.47 -3.80 -35.96
CA GLU A 230 14.58 -4.17 -36.85
C GLU A 230 15.84 -4.53 -36.05
N THR A 231 16.14 -3.79 -34.98
CA THR A 231 17.32 -3.99 -34.14
C THR A 231 17.17 -5.15 -33.16
N LEU A 232 15.96 -5.38 -32.62
CA LEU A 232 15.71 -6.37 -31.57
C LEU A 232 15.13 -7.70 -32.09
N GLY A 233 14.80 -7.78 -33.40
CA GLY A 233 14.17 -8.96 -33.98
C GLY A 233 12.77 -9.30 -33.45
N GLY A 234 12.06 -8.32 -32.88
CA GLY A 234 10.71 -8.46 -32.38
C GLY A 234 10.12 -7.18 -31.80
N VAL A 235 8.79 -7.13 -31.66
CA VAL A 235 8.09 -5.96 -31.12
C VAL A 235 8.09 -6.00 -29.59
N VAL A 236 8.46 -4.88 -28.97
CA VAL A 236 8.34 -4.67 -27.52
C VAL A 236 6.99 -4.00 -27.24
N ILE A 237 6.18 -4.62 -26.38
CA ILE A 237 4.84 -4.17 -26.04
C ILE A 237 4.81 -3.66 -24.59
N ILE A 238 4.46 -2.41 -24.40
CA ILE A 238 4.28 -1.84 -23.06
C ILE A 238 2.78 -1.68 -22.82
N LYS A 239 2.29 -2.28 -21.73
CA LYS A 239 0.92 -2.13 -21.28
C LYS A 239 0.79 -0.81 -20.51
N PRO A 240 -0.06 0.14 -20.95
CA PRO A 240 -0.23 1.42 -20.26
C PRO A 240 -0.67 1.26 -18.82
N GLU A 241 -1.44 0.23 -18.50
CA GLU A 241 -1.88 -0.09 -17.13
C GLU A 241 -0.70 -0.25 -16.18
N LEU A 242 0.35 -0.94 -16.63
CA LEU A 242 1.58 -1.12 -15.83
C LEU A 242 2.35 0.18 -15.65
N LEU A 243 2.41 1.04 -16.69
CA LEU A 243 3.04 2.35 -16.59
C LEU A 243 2.32 3.25 -15.59
N ILE A 244 1.00 3.31 -15.66
CA ILE A 244 0.19 4.09 -14.73
C ILE A 244 0.35 3.56 -13.31
N ALA A 245 0.26 2.23 -13.13
CA ALA A 245 0.44 1.60 -11.83
C ALA A 245 1.83 1.87 -11.25
N PHE A 246 2.89 1.79 -12.07
CA PHE A 246 4.25 2.13 -11.68
C PHE A 246 4.40 3.61 -11.29
N ALA A 247 3.84 4.53 -12.09
CA ALA A 247 3.90 5.96 -11.81
C ALA A 247 3.17 6.30 -10.49
N LEU A 248 1.99 5.71 -10.25
CA LEU A 248 1.25 5.88 -9.00
C LEU A 248 1.98 5.26 -7.80
N ALA A 249 2.61 4.09 -7.98
CA ALA A 249 3.42 3.47 -6.95
C ALA A 249 4.63 4.35 -6.59
N LEU A 250 5.32 4.89 -7.61
CA LEU A 250 6.46 5.79 -7.42
C LEU A 250 6.02 7.10 -6.74
N ALA A 251 4.92 7.69 -7.17
CA ALA A 251 4.36 8.90 -6.55
C ALA A 251 4.00 8.66 -5.07
N SER A 252 3.38 7.52 -4.76
CA SER A 252 3.04 7.12 -3.38
C SER A 252 4.30 6.90 -2.53
N TYR A 253 5.32 6.28 -3.12
CA TYR A 253 6.62 6.08 -2.47
C TYR A 253 7.30 7.41 -2.15
N VAL A 254 7.41 8.30 -3.14
CA VAL A 254 8.00 9.63 -2.97
C VAL A 254 7.21 10.44 -1.94
N GLY A 255 5.88 10.44 -2.04
CA GLY A 255 5.00 11.12 -1.09
C GLY A 255 5.22 10.63 0.35
N PHE A 256 5.35 9.30 0.53
CA PHE A 256 5.66 8.76 1.86
C PHE A 256 7.05 9.14 2.35
N VAL A 257 8.08 9.09 1.50
CA VAL A 257 9.44 9.48 1.88
C VAL A 257 9.48 10.95 2.31
N LEU A 258 8.83 11.84 1.56
CA LEU A 258 8.71 13.26 1.91
C LEU A 258 7.98 13.44 3.24
N PHE A 259 6.84 12.77 3.42
CA PHE A 259 6.11 12.77 4.69
C PHE A 259 6.99 12.32 5.85
N PHE A 260 7.67 11.18 5.69
CA PHE A 260 8.47 10.57 6.75
C PHE A 260 9.71 11.38 7.10
N GLN A 261 10.33 12.04 6.13
CA GLN A 261 11.54 12.86 6.34
C GLN A 261 11.24 14.27 6.85
N PHE A 262 10.20 14.93 6.32
CA PHE A 262 10.02 16.37 6.49
C PHE A 262 8.86 16.75 7.42
N THR A 263 8.06 15.77 7.91
CA THR A 263 6.98 16.12 8.85
C THR A 263 7.35 15.84 10.30
N ASN A 264 6.71 16.59 11.22
CA ASN A 264 6.85 16.37 12.65
C ASN A 264 6.35 14.97 13.08
N VAL A 265 5.36 14.43 12.37
CA VAL A 265 4.85 13.08 12.60
C VAL A 265 5.88 12.05 12.19
N GLY A 266 6.52 12.21 11.02
CA GLY A 266 7.62 11.37 10.58
C GLY A 266 8.81 11.39 11.54
N LEU A 267 9.16 12.57 12.06
CA LEU A 267 10.20 12.69 13.09
C LEU A 267 9.82 11.93 14.37
N ALA A 268 8.57 12.08 14.83
CA ALA A 268 8.07 11.39 16.00
C ALA A 268 8.02 9.85 15.80
N MET A 269 7.70 9.38 14.58
CA MET A 269 7.78 7.95 14.23
C MET A 269 9.21 7.43 14.34
N ARG A 270 10.20 8.15 13.80
CA ARG A 270 11.63 7.76 13.91
C ARG A 270 12.08 7.69 15.35
N ALA A 271 11.76 8.70 16.16
CA ALA A 271 12.11 8.73 17.58
C ALA A 271 11.47 7.57 18.37
N THR A 272 10.20 7.26 18.07
CA THR A 272 9.48 6.14 18.70
C THR A 272 10.06 4.78 18.31
N ALA A 273 10.48 4.64 17.05
CA ALA A 273 11.10 3.41 16.55
C ALA A 273 12.43 3.10 17.24
N GLU A 274 13.20 4.13 17.55
CA GLU A 274 14.51 3.97 18.19
C GLU A 274 14.36 3.57 19.68
N ASN A 275 13.49 4.26 20.42
CA ASN A 275 13.22 3.89 21.80
C ASN A 275 11.84 4.42 22.26
N GLN A 276 10.85 3.53 22.35
CA GLN A 276 9.50 3.88 22.78
C GLN A 276 9.43 4.45 24.21
N ARG A 277 10.24 3.92 25.13
CA ARG A 277 10.25 4.39 26.54
C ARG A 277 10.83 5.81 26.63
N LEU A 278 11.94 6.05 25.92
CA LEU A 278 12.55 7.37 25.87
C LEU A 278 11.63 8.39 25.17
N ALA A 279 10.98 8.00 24.08
CA ALA A 279 10.00 8.85 23.40
C ALA A 279 8.83 9.24 24.32
N GLN A 280 8.35 8.32 25.17
CA GLN A 280 7.32 8.61 26.16
C GLN A 280 7.81 9.56 27.26
N SER A 281 9.06 9.41 27.73
CA SER A 281 9.61 10.25 28.82
C SER A 281 9.77 11.72 28.40
N ILE A 282 10.01 11.98 27.11
CA ILE A 282 10.06 13.35 26.54
C ILE A 282 8.67 13.89 26.12
N GLY A 283 7.59 13.17 26.45
CA GLY A 283 6.22 13.61 26.27
C GLY A 283 5.58 13.26 24.91
N LEU A 284 6.22 12.44 24.06
CA LEU A 284 5.60 11.99 22.82
C LEU A 284 4.44 11.04 23.08
N ARG A 285 3.33 11.26 22.38
CA ARG A 285 2.13 10.43 22.47
C ARG A 285 2.26 9.18 21.59
N VAL A 286 3.06 8.20 22.03
CA VAL A 286 3.40 6.99 21.28
C VAL A 286 2.16 6.28 20.72
N ARG A 287 1.05 6.19 21.47
CA ARG A 287 -0.20 5.60 21.00
C ARG A 287 -0.76 6.28 19.75
N GLY A 288 -0.75 7.61 19.69
CA GLY A 288 -1.18 8.35 18.50
C GLY A 288 -0.25 8.15 17.32
N ILE A 289 1.06 8.11 17.58
CA ILE A 289 2.08 7.88 16.53
C ILE A 289 1.90 6.50 15.91
N LEU A 290 1.70 5.46 16.72
CA LEU A 290 1.45 4.10 16.23
C LEU A 290 0.13 4.03 15.43
N ALA A 291 -0.95 4.64 15.92
CA ALA A 291 -2.22 4.68 15.21
C ALA A 291 -2.09 5.32 13.81
N ILE A 292 -1.35 6.43 13.70
CA ILE A 292 -1.07 7.08 12.42
C ILE A 292 -0.22 6.15 11.52
N ALA A 293 0.79 5.49 12.07
CA ALA A 293 1.64 4.57 11.30
C ALA A 293 0.83 3.40 10.71
N TRP A 294 -0.07 2.81 11.51
CA TRP A 294 -0.94 1.73 11.06
C TRP A 294 -1.96 2.20 10.02
N ALA A 295 -2.52 3.40 10.19
CA ALA A 295 -3.41 4.00 9.20
C ALA A 295 -2.70 4.26 7.86
N ILE A 296 -1.48 4.82 7.89
CA ILE A 296 -0.68 5.06 6.67
C ILE A 296 -0.32 3.73 6.00
N ALA A 297 0.12 2.74 6.76
CA ALA A 297 0.46 1.44 6.21
C ALA A 297 -0.76 0.73 5.58
N ALA A 298 -1.94 0.88 6.19
CA ALA A 298 -3.18 0.36 5.62
C ALA A 298 -3.57 1.09 4.31
N LEU A 299 -3.33 2.39 4.22
CA LEU A 299 -3.50 3.16 2.98
C LEU A 299 -2.54 2.67 1.90
N LEU A 300 -1.25 2.49 2.22
CA LEU A 300 -0.25 1.96 1.28
C LEU A 300 -0.60 0.54 0.83
N ALA A 301 -1.03 -0.32 1.77
CA ALA A 301 -1.53 -1.65 1.46
C ALA A 301 -2.72 -1.59 0.49
N THR A 302 -3.68 -0.71 0.74
CA THR A 302 -4.86 -0.54 -0.11
C THR A 302 -4.48 -0.04 -1.50
N ILE A 303 -3.60 0.95 -1.62
CA ILE A 303 -3.10 1.42 -2.91
C ILE A 303 -2.41 0.27 -3.65
N GLY A 304 -1.49 -0.46 -2.98
CA GLY A 304 -0.84 -1.64 -3.55
C GLY A 304 -1.85 -2.71 -4.00
N GLY A 305 -2.89 -2.97 -3.20
CA GLY A 305 -3.97 -3.91 -3.52
C GLY A 305 -4.79 -3.49 -4.73
N VAL A 306 -5.13 -2.20 -4.85
CA VAL A 306 -5.86 -1.65 -6.01
C VAL A 306 -5.00 -1.70 -7.27
N LEU A 307 -3.73 -1.28 -7.20
CA LEU A 307 -2.82 -1.31 -8.35
C LEU A 307 -2.56 -2.74 -8.82
N GLN A 308 -2.24 -3.64 -7.89
CA GLN A 308 -2.00 -5.05 -8.22
C GLN A 308 -3.28 -5.72 -8.73
N GLY A 309 -4.42 -5.49 -8.08
CA GLY A 309 -5.72 -6.03 -8.50
C GLY A 309 -6.16 -5.49 -9.86
N GLY A 310 -5.83 -4.24 -10.20
CA GLY A 310 -6.09 -3.66 -11.52
C GLY A 310 -5.24 -4.27 -12.63
N VAL A 311 -4.08 -4.85 -12.30
CA VAL A 311 -3.20 -5.54 -13.26
C VAL A 311 -3.50 -7.04 -13.37
N THR A 312 -3.83 -7.71 -12.24
CA THR A 312 -3.94 -9.19 -12.18
C THR A 312 -5.27 -9.72 -11.68
N ASN A 313 -6.27 -8.88 -11.43
CA ASN A 313 -7.52 -9.14 -10.72
C ASN A 313 -7.34 -9.30 -9.18
N LEU A 314 -8.44 -9.12 -8.46
CA LEU A 314 -8.50 -9.33 -7.03
C LEU A 314 -8.80 -10.81 -6.75
N SER A 315 -7.84 -11.51 -6.18
CA SER A 315 -7.98 -12.94 -5.84
C SER A 315 -7.52 -13.22 -4.41
N SER A 316 -7.94 -14.36 -3.88
CA SER A 316 -7.51 -14.85 -2.56
C SER A 316 -6.00 -15.11 -2.46
N ASN A 317 -5.28 -15.15 -3.59
CA ASN A 317 -3.84 -15.33 -3.66
C ASN A 317 -3.07 -14.01 -3.52
N LEU A 318 -3.74 -12.87 -3.67
CA LEU A 318 -3.11 -11.56 -3.60
C LEU A 318 -2.34 -11.30 -2.28
N PRO A 319 -2.80 -11.79 -1.10
CA PRO A 319 -2.05 -11.67 0.14
C PRO A 319 -0.67 -12.36 0.13
N LEU A 320 -0.47 -13.37 -0.69
CA LEU A 320 0.81 -14.10 -0.77
C LEU A 320 1.93 -13.26 -1.37
N LEU A 321 1.60 -12.18 -2.10
CA LEU A 321 2.57 -11.27 -2.69
C LEU A 321 3.24 -10.35 -1.65
N ALA A 322 2.70 -10.30 -0.44
CA ALA A 322 3.20 -9.46 0.65
C ALA A 322 3.84 -10.28 1.80
N LEU A 323 4.00 -11.58 1.62
CA LEU A 323 4.67 -12.49 2.52
C LEU A 323 6.04 -12.85 1.98
#